data_e46d871d761915fa8ecbc60e8b066421
#
_entry.id   e46d871d761915fa8ecbc60e8b066421
#
_cell.length_a   1.000
_cell.length_b   1.000
_cell.length_c   1.000
_cell.angle_alpha   90.00
_cell.angle_beta   90.00
_cell.angle_gamma   90.00
#
_symmetry.space_group_name_H-M   'P 1'
#
loop_
_entity.id
_entity.type
_entity.pdbx_description
1 polymer ?
#
loop_
_entity_poly.entity_id
_entity_poly.type
_entity_poly.pdbx_seq_one_letter_code
_entity_poly.pdbx_strand_id
1 'polypeptide(L)'
;MKYIIPIILFLGFLITPAFAQEVNPSLTIENLEISAENFNTVLRNAPIVPLDTIHSVSWQITLDNNLLYANPNGNAVFRVYDKLDNTEFIEVGMGPKPDNKFWVAVQTPDEGYVVVHRDLDRGWYPEAKSIVSFTDRAGLTVNNGARIVVTNLDIGKFEIESYSVHGMEGSTDPPAINSGIMIVEILSGDPGKNMFAYFPFYVAAGIGVLVGTLYLTKKRS
;
A
#
# COMPACT_ATOMS: atom_id res chain seq x y z
N MET A 1 -29.71 -28.25 -41.19
CA MET A 1 -28.81 -28.59 -40.09
C MET A 1 -27.35 -28.17 -40.31
N LYS A 2 -26.89 -27.77 -41.48
CA LYS A 2 -25.48 -27.38 -41.77
C LYS A 2 -25.08 -25.97 -41.33
N TYR A 3 -26.00 -25.12 -40.86
CA TYR A 3 -25.76 -23.70 -40.61
C TYR A 3 -25.73 -23.30 -39.11
N ILE A 4 -26.02 -24.23 -38.19
CA ILE A 4 -26.07 -23.92 -36.75
C ILE A 4 -24.64 -23.94 -36.13
N ILE A 5 -23.77 -24.83 -36.61
CA ILE A 5 -22.39 -24.94 -36.10
C ILE A 5 -21.56 -23.68 -36.41
N PRO A 6 -21.60 -23.08 -37.64
CA PRO A 6 -20.88 -21.85 -37.90
C PRO A 6 -21.41 -20.63 -37.12
N ILE A 7 -22.71 -20.59 -36.78
CA ILE A 7 -23.27 -19.48 -35.96
C ILE A 7 -22.78 -19.54 -34.52
N ILE A 8 -22.65 -20.72 -33.91
CA ILE A 8 -22.12 -20.89 -32.55
C ILE A 8 -20.63 -20.57 -32.52
N LEU A 9 -19.88 -20.97 -33.54
CA LEU A 9 -18.47 -20.61 -33.68
C LEU A 9 -18.26 -19.10 -33.88
N PHE A 10 -19.14 -18.45 -34.65
CA PHE A 10 -19.08 -17.01 -34.90
C PHE A 10 -19.48 -16.20 -33.67
N LEU A 11 -20.46 -16.64 -32.89
CA LEU A 11 -20.81 -16.05 -31.59
C LEU A 11 -19.67 -16.23 -30.56
N GLY A 12 -19.00 -17.36 -30.57
CA GLY A 12 -17.81 -17.58 -29.72
C GLY A 12 -16.65 -16.62 -30.05
N PHE A 13 -16.44 -16.32 -31.33
CA PHE A 13 -15.41 -15.36 -31.78
C PHE A 13 -15.78 -13.89 -31.54
N LEU A 14 -17.07 -13.55 -31.50
CA LEU A 14 -17.53 -12.19 -31.19
C LEU A 14 -17.44 -11.85 -29.67
N ILE A 15 -17.46 -12.87 -28.83
CA ILE A 15 -17.39 -12.68 -27.37
C ILE A 15 -15.93 -12.57 -26.89
N THR A 16 -14.98 -13.20 -27.61
CA THR A 16 -13.56 -13.19 -27.21
C THR A 16 -12.88 -11.82 -27.22
N PRO A 17 -13.12 -10.88 -28.16
CA PRO A 17 -12.48 -9.57 -28.10
C PRO A 17 -13.09 -8.64 -27.04
N ALA A 18 -14.31 -8.87 -26.59
CA ALA A 18 -14.93 -8.06 -25.54
C ALA A 18 -14.34 -8.36 -24.12
N PHE A 19 -13.74 -9.54 -23.96
CA PHE A 19 -13.07 -9.92 -22.71
C PHE A 19 -11.56 -9.72 -22.73
N ALA A 20 -11.01 -9.34 -23.87
CA ALA A 20 -9.58 -8.99 -24.02
C ALA A 20 -9.30 -7.50 -23.79
N GLN A 21 -10.24 -6.77 -23.18
CA GLN A 21 -9.90 -5.50 -22.60
C GLN A 21 -8.91 -5.81 -21.48
N GLU A 22 -7.63 -5.47 -21.70
CA GLU A 22 -6.60 -5.53 -20.68
C GLU A 22 -7.12 -4.80 -19.44
N VAL A 23 -7.69 -5.55 -18.52
CA VAL A 23 -7.81 -5.10 -17.15
C VAL A 23 -6.39 -5.27 -16.61
N ASN A 24 -5.53 -4.31 -16.93
CA ASN A 24 -4.30 -4.14 -16.20
C ASN A 24 -4.74 -4.03 -14.73
N PRO A 25 -4.38 -4.97 -13.86
CA PRO A 25 -4.47 -4.70 -12.46
C PRO A 25 -3.64 -3.42 -12.30
N SER A 26 -4.27 -2.33 -11.89
CA SER A 26 -3.57 -1.06 -11.75
C SER A 26 -2.69 -1.15 -10.50
N LEU A 27 -1.63 -1.94 -10.63
CA LEU A 27 -0.54 -1.95 -9.68
C LEU A 27 0.35 -0.77 -10.04
N THR A 28 0.39 0.20 -9.17
CA THR A 28 1.26 1.36 -9.30
C THR A 28 2.42 1.19 -8.33
N ILE A 29 3.64 1.44 -8.81
CA ILE A 29 4.85 1.44 -7.99
C ILE A 29 5.43 2.84 -8.08
N GLU A 30 5.61 3.45 -6.92
CA GLU A 30 6.27 4.75 -6.79
C GLU A 30 7.50 4.59 -5.90
N ASN A 31 8.63 5.15 -6.32
CA ASN A 31 9.88 5.10 -5.59
C ASN A 31 10.30 6.53 -5.25
N LEU A 32 10.53 6.79 -3.96
CA LEU A 32 10.97 8.06 -3.45
C LEU A 32 12.35 7.92 -2.81
N GLU A 33 13.24 8.85 -3.11
CA GLU A 33 14.51 9.01 -2.41
C GLU A 33 14.44 10.29 -1.56
N ILE A 34 14.38 10.12 -0.25
CA ILE A 34 14.20 11.22 0.69
C ILE A 34 15.55 11.49 1.37
N SER A 35 16.14 12.64 1.07
CA SER A 35 17.43 13.02 1.62
C SER A 35 17.36 13.46 3.09
N ALA A 36 18.49 13.44 3.77
CA ALA A 36 18.65 13.87 5.15
C ALA A 36 18.10 15.29 5.43
N GLU A 37 18.22 16.18 4.46
CA GLU A 37 17.75 17.58 4.58
C GLU A 37 16.24 17.68 4.79
N ASN A 38 15.47 16.80 4.16
CA ASN A 38 14.01 16.78 4.31
C ASN A 38 13.60 16.46 5.74
N PHE A 39 14.34 15.59 6.41
CA PHE A 39 14.08 15.25 7.83
C PHE A 39 14.50 16.34 8.82
N ASN A 40 15.38 17.27 8.44
CA ASN A 40 15.75 18.42 9.26
C ASN A 40 14.69 19.53 9.20
N THR A 41 13.46 19.14 9.03
CA THR A 41 12.28 20.01 8.96
C THR A 41 11.51 19.89 10.28
N VAL A 42 11.00 21.03 10.77
CA VAL A 42 10.13 21.09 11.95
C VAL A 42 8.74 20.57 11.56
N LEU A 43 8.15 19.75 12.41
CA LEU A 43 6.83 19.14 12.20
C LEU A 43 5.77 20.12 11.61
N ARG A 44 5.60 21.29 12.22
CA ARG A 44 4.61 22.29 11.79
C ARG A 44 4.86 22.88 10.40
N ASN A 45 6.08 22.74 9.88
CA ASN A 45 6.51 23.30 8.59
C ASN A 45 6.77 22.19 7.56
N ALA A 46 6.55 20.93 7.93
CA ALA A 46 6.76 19.80 7.02
C ALA A 46 5.81 19.94 5.81
N PRO A 47 6.35 20.02 4.60
CA PRO A 47 5.53 20.12 3.41
C PRO A 47 4.79 18.81 3.19
N ILE A 48 3.50 18.91 2.84
CA ILE A 48 2.73 17.77 2.36
C ILE A 48 2.97 17.66 0.86
N VAL A 49 3.53 16.54 0.44
CA VAL A 49 3.92 16.26 -0.94
C VAL A 49 2.91 15.27 -1.53
N PRO A 50 2.24 15.62 -2.64
CA PRO A 50 1.33 14.69 -3.29
C PRO A 50 2.08 13.48 -3.84
N LEU A 51 1.43 12.33 -3.84
CA LEU A 51 1.88 11.10 -4.48
C LEU A 51 1.27 11.01 -5.89
N ASP A 52 2.03 10.46 -6.84
CA ASP A 52 1.54 10.19 -8.18
C ASP A 52 0.71 8.88 -8.26
N THR A 53 0.49 8.23 -7.12
CA THR A 53 -0.26 6.98 -7.04
C THR A 53 -1.72 7.17 -7.41
N ILE A 54 -2.28 6.16 -8.06
CA ILE A 54 -3.73 6.05 -8.22
C ILE A 54 -4.31 5.73 -6.83
N HIS A 55 -5.26 6.51 -6.38
CA HIS A 55 -5.99 6.31 -5.14
C HIS A 55 -6.40 4.85 -4.96
N SER A 56 -5.96 4.23 -3.90
CA SER A 56 -6.08 2.80 -3.72
C SER A 56 -6.45 2.45 -2.29
N VAL A 57 -7.44 1.59 -2.15
CA VAL A 57 -7.87 0.99 -0.89
C VAL A 57 -6.99 -0.18 -0.45
N SER A 58 -5.90 -0.43 -1.18
CA SER A 58 -4.92 -1.45 -0.84
C SER A 58 -3.54 -0.99 -1.26
N TRP A 59 -2.64 -0.89 -0.31
CA TRP A 59 -1.29 -0.40 -0.54
C TRP A 59 -0.29 -0.99 0.45
N GLN A 60 0.98 -0.90 0.07
CA GLN A 60 2.11 -1.26 0.91
C GLN A 60 3.21 -0.21 0.74
N ILE A 61 3.76 0.24 1.83
CA ILE A 61 4.91 1.14 1.89
C ILE A 61 6.08 0.38 2.49
N THR A 62 7.20 0.38 1.80
CA THR A 62 8.46 -0.20 2.26
C THR A 62 9.43 0.93 2.57
N LEU A 63 9.94 0.99 3.78
CA LEU A 63 10.89 2.00 4.27
C LEU A 63 12.27 1.35 4.45
N ASP A 64 13.26 1.81 3.67
CA ASP A 64 14.67 1.43 3.77
C ASP A 64 15.44 2.63 4.32
N ASN A 65 15.75 2.58 5.62
CA ASN A 65 16.32 3.72 6.35
C ASN A 65 17.84 3.65 6.40
N ASN A 66 18.50 4.38 5.50
CA ASN A 66 19.96 4.51 5.44
C ASN A 66 20.44 5.89 5.94
N LEU A 67 19.69 6.51 6.86
CA LEU A 67 20.00 7.80 7.44
C LEU A 67 21.04 7.68 8.57
N LEU A 68 21.95 8.65 8.63
CA LEU A 68 22.90 8.85 9.72
C LEU A 68 22.39 9.97 10.61
N TYR A 69 21.99 9.64 11.80
CA TYR A 69 21.41 10.57 12.76
C TYR A 69 22.46 11.50 13.34
N ALA A 70 22.12 12.77 13.50
CA ALA A 70 23.01 13.81 13.99
C ALA A 70 23.17 13.78 15.51
N ASN A 71 22.18 13.27 16.23
CA ASN A 71 22.21 13.17 17.69
C ASN A 71 21.34 12.00 18.20
N PRO A 72 21.52 11.54 19.45
CA PRO A 72 20.78 10.43 20.04
C PRO A 72 19.26 10.65 20.14
N ASN A 73 18.81 11.90 20.08
CA ASN A 73 17.40 12.25 20.13
C ASN A 73 16.81 12.58 18.74
N GLY A 74 17.62 12.50 17.69
CA GLY A 74 17.15 12.71 16.32
C GLY A 74 16.11 11.67 15.95
N ASN A 75 15.14 12.09 15.16
CA ASN A 75 14.10 11.21 14.63
C ASN A 75 14.04 11.33 13.12
N ALA A 76 13.59 10.28 12.47
CA ALA A 76 13.12 10.30 11.10
C ALA A 76 11.66 9.85 11.13
N VAL A 77 10.75 10.76 10.79
CA VAL A 77 9.31 10.51 10.82
C VAL A 77 8.77 10.61 9.41
N PHE A 78 8.07 9.58 9.00
CA PHE A 78 7.37 9.50 7.74
C PHE A 78 5.87 9.41 8.00
N ARG A 79 5.08 10.30 7.40
CA ARG A 79 3.61 10.29 7.47
C ARG A 79 3.03 10.10 6.10
N VAL A 80 1.97 9.32 6.01
CA VAL A 80 1.08 9.26 4.86
C VAL A 80 -0.30 9.74 5.25
N TYR A 81 -0.95 10.45 4.34
CA TYR A 81 -2.24 11.08 4.57
C TYR A 81 -3.32 10.43 3.72
N ASP A 82 -4.51 10.34 4.32
CA ASP A 82 -5.71 9.86 3.64
C ASP A 82 -6.18 10.86 2.58
N LYS A 83 -6.73 10.35 1.50
CA LYS A 83 -7.29 11.15 0.41
C LYS A 83 -8.52 11.97 0.81
N LEU A 84 -9.32 11.44 1.72
CA LEU A 84 -10.60 12.03 2.07
C LEU A 84 -10.43 13.19 3.05
N ASP A 85 -9.42 13.08 3.92
CA ASP A 85 -9.09 14.10 4.91
C ASP A 85 -7.58 14.10 5.19
N ASN A 86 -6.89 15.15 4.81
CA ASN A 86 -5.45 15.30 5.03
C ASN A 86 -5.08 15.49 6.51
N THR A 87 -6.05 15.58 7.41
CA THR A 87 -5.84 15.53 8.86
C THR A 87 -5.71 14.09 9.36
N GLU A 88 -6.21 13.12 8.58
CA GLU A 88 -6.01 11.71 8.86
C GLU A 88 -4.66 11.25 8.32
N PHE A 89 -3.89 10.57 9.16
CA PHE A 89 -2.58 10.06 8.76
C PHE A 89 -2.15 8.83 9.54
N ILE A 90 -1.24 8.10 8.93
CA ILE A 90 -0.43 7.07 9.56
C ILE A 90 0.99 7.59 9.66
N GLU A 91 1.57 7.49 10.84
CA GLU A 91 2.92 7.93 11.14
C GLU A 91 3.80 6.75 11.51
N VAL A 92 5.00 6.72 10.93
CA VAL A 92 6.07 5.79 11.32
C VAL A 92 7.30 6.62 11.67
N GLY A 93 7.78 6.46 12.90
CA GLY A 93 8.96 7.15 13.36
C GLY A 93 10.09 6.18 13.74
N MET A 94 11.31 6.61 13.43
CA MET A 94 12.54 5.85 13.67
C MET A 94 13.56 6.73 14.35
N GLY A 95 14.20 6.23 15.42
CA GLY A 95 15.30 6.90 16.12
C GLY A 95 16.64 6.24 15.85
N PRO A 96 17.76 6.87 16.30
CA PRO A 96 19.13 6.42 16.05
C PRO A 96 19.55 5.19 16.87
N LYS A 97 20.70 4.64 16.50
CA LYS A 97 21.47 3.71 17.33
C LYS A 97 21.94 4.41 18.64
N PRO A 98 22.10 3.68 19.75
CA PRO A 98 21.95 2.22 19.89
C PRO A 98 20.49 1.76 20.06
N ASP A 99 19.59 2.65 20.44
CA ASP A 99 18.24 2.30 20.87
C ASP A 99 17.35 1.86 19.69
N ASN A 100 17.59 2.42 18.48
CA ASN A 100 16.77 2.14 17.30
C ASN A 100 15.27 2.25 17.62
N LYS A 101 14.85 3.36 18.21
CA LYS A 101 13.44 3.60 18.56
C LYS A 101 12.53 3.43 17.35
N PHE A 102 11.38 2.85 17.56
CA PHE A 102 10.36 2.69 16.51
C PHE A 102 8.98 2.93 17.09
N TRP A 103 8.17 3.70 16.40
CA TRP A 103 6.78 3.87 16.78
C TRP A 103 5.88 3.96 15.55
N VAL A 104 4.63 3.60 15.76
CA VAL A 104 3.56 3.77 14.80
C VAL A 104 2.44 4.52 15.49
N ALA A 105 1.95 5.57 14.86
CA ALA A 105 0.78 6.30 15.32
C ALA A 105 -0.22 6.46 14.18
N VAL A 106 -1.48 6.63 14.55
CA VAL A 106 -2.59 6.87 13.64
C VAL A 106 -3.36 8.07 14.14
N GLN A 107 -3.72 8.97 13.23
CA GLN A 107 -4.64 10.07 13.49
C GLN A 107 -5.92 9.79 12.73
N THR A 108 -7.02 9.69 13.44
CA THR A 108 -8.37 9.54 12.87
C THR A 108 -9.29 10.65 13.40
N PRO A 109 -10.41 10.98 12.70
CA PRO A 109 -11.35 11.98 13.15
C PRO A 109 -11.99 11.64 14.51
N ASP A 110 -12.27 10.36 14.73
CA ASP A 110 -13.02 9.90 15.88
C ASP A 110 -12.16 9.77 17.15
N GLU A 111 -10.93 9.28 17.02
CA GLU A 111 -10.07 8.98 18.16
C GLU A 111 -8.91 9.97 18.35
N GLY A 112 -8.66 10.83 17.35
CA GLY A 112 -7.52 11.73 17.37
C GLY A 112 -6.19 11.00 17.17
N TYR A 113 -5.09 11.55 17.69
CA TYR A 113 -3.74 10.98 17.59
C TYR A 113 -3.52 9.88 18.61
N VAL A 114 -3.33 8.67 18.15
CA VAL A 114 -3.10 7.47 18.97
C VAL A 114 -1.80 6.79 18.56
N VAL A 115 -0.90 6.60 19.53
CA VAL A 115 0.30 5.76 19.34
C VAL A 115 -0.11 4.30 19.52
N VAL A 116 -0.18 3.56 18.43
CA VAL A 116 -0.65 2.16 18.41
C VAL A 116 0.46 1.16 18.67
N HIS A 117 1.72 1.58 18.46
CA HIS A 117 2.91 0.79 18.81
C HIS A 117 4.08 1.70 19.16
N ARG A 118 4.88 1.30 20.15
CA ARG A 118 6.09 2.03 20.53
C ARG A 118 7.12 1.09 21.18
N ASP A 119 8.26 0.95 20.52
CA ASP A 119 9.47 0.33 21.06
C ASP A 119 10.55 1.40 21.25
N LEU A 120 11.07 1.53 22.45
CA LEU A 120 12.13 2.50 22.81
C LEU A 120 13.53 1.91 22.67
N ASP A 121 13.66 0.59 22.56
CA ASP A 121 14.89 -0.15 22.39
C ASP A 121 14.68 -1.29 21.39
N ARG A 122 15.57 -1.39 20.40
CA ARG A 122 15.54 -2.40 19.34
C ARG A 122 14.22 -2.43 18.57
N GLY A 123 13.64 -1.24 18.35
CA GLY A 123 12.37 -1.08 17.69
C GLY A 123 12.42 -1.29 16.18
N TRP A 124 13.57 -1.03 15.53
CA TRP A 124 13.78 -1.30 14.11
C TRP A 124 15.23 -1.78 13.85
N TYR A 125 15.48 -2.29 12.66
CA TYR A 125 16.75 -2.93 12.30
C TYR A 125 17.31 -2.28 11.04
N PRO A 126 18.51 -1.68 11.08
CA PRO A 126 19.11 -0.94 9.97
C PRO A 126 19.35 -1.77 8.71
N GLU A 127 19.53 -3.09 8.85
CA GLU A 127 19.76 -4.01 7.74
C GLU A 127 18.45 -4.60 7.17
N ALA A 128 17.30 -4.20 7.70
CA ALA A 128 16.01 -4.71 7.31
C ALA A 128 15.02 -3.58 7.00
N LYS A 129 14.18 -3.80 6.01
CA LYS A 129 13.16 -2.85 5.60
C LYS A 129 11.96 -2.93 6.52
N SER A 130 11.45 -1.77 6.96
CA SER A 130 10.15 -1.71 7.63
C SER A 130 9.04 -1.67 6.59
N ILE A 131 7.92 -2.35 6.87
CA ILE A 131 6.81 -2.45 5.93
C ILE A 131 5.52 -2.02 6.62
N VAL A 132 4.81 -1.11 5.99
CA VAL A 132 3.47 -0.67 6.37
C VAL A 132 2.51 -1.09 5.27
N SER A 133 1.50 -1.85 5.59
CA SER A 133 0.51 -2.33 4.62
C SER A 133 -0.91 -2.13 5.12
N PHE A 134 -1.80 -1.83 4.20
CA PHE A 134 -3.21 -1.63 4.47
C PHE A 134 -4.08 -2.27 3.39
N THR A 135 -5.19 -2.83 3.81
CA THR A 135 -6.30 -3.21 2.94
C THR A 135 -7.62 -2.96 3.66
N ASP A 136 -8.65 -2.54 2.97
CA ASP A 136 -10.00 -2.34 3.53
C ASP A 136 -10.53 -3.54 4.32
N ARG A 137 -10.08 -4.75 3.99
CA ARG A 137 -10.56 -5.98 4.63
C ARG A 137 -9.75 -6.40 5.84
N ALA A 138 -8.45 -6.13 5.82
CA ALA A 138 -7.54 -6.60 6.87
C ALA A 138 -7.09 -5.47 7.81
N GLY A 139 -7.31 -4.21 7.45
CA GLY A 139 -6.81 -3.07 8.19
C GLY A 139 -5.30 -2.85 8.06
N LEU A 140 -4.75 -2.08 8.97
CA LEU A 140 -3.35 -1.70 9.00
C LEU A 140 -2.50 -2.81 9.64
N THR A 141 -1.41 -3.15 8.96
CA THR A 141 -0.38 -4.09 9.46
C THR A 141 0.99 -3.45 9.28
N VAL A 142 1.82 -3.50 10.32
CA VAL A 142 3.17 -2.94 10.30
C VAL A 142 4.19 -3.98 10.75
N ASN A 143 5.27 -4.09 9.98
CA ASN A 143 6.44 -4.89 10.27
C ASN A 143 7.66 -3.95 10.44
N ASN A 144 8.41 -4.10 11.52
CA ASN A 144 9.57 -3.26 11.84
C ASN A 144 10.90 -3.78 11.24
N GLY A 145 10.82 -4.73 10.32
CA GLY A 145 11.98 -5.40 9.72
C GLY A 145 12.30 -6.75 10.36
N ALA A 146 11.88 -7.01 11.61
CA ALA A 146 12.11 -8.27 12.30
C ALA A 146 10.82 -9.02 12.63
N ARG A 147 9.77 -8.29 12.95
CA ARG A 147 8.47 -8.86 13.35
C ARG A 147 7.31 -7.94 13.00
N ILE A 148 6.14 -8.51 12.94
CA ILE A 148 4.90 -7.73 12.85
C ILE A 148 4.63 -7.12 14.23
N VAL A 149 4.49 -5.79 14.28
CA VAL A 149 4.28 -5.00 15.49
C VAL A 149 2.88 -4.43 15.62
N VAL A 150 2.19 -4.26 14.47
CA VAL A 150 0.77 -3.94 14.40
C VAL A 150 0.13 -4.94 13.45
N THR A 151 -1.00 -5.52 13.84
CA THR A 151 -1.68 -6.55 13.05
C THR A 151 -3.15 -6.22 12.92
N ASN A 152 -3.63 -6.09 11.69
CA ASN A 152 -5.05 -5.97 11.36
C ASN A 152 -5.79 -4.89 12.17
N LEU A 153 -5.13 -3.75 12.40
CA LEU A 153 -5.75 -2.63 13.10
C LEU A 153 -6.80 -2.00 12.18
N ASP A 154 -8.05 -1.98 12.63
CA ASP A 154 -9.11 -1.30 11.93
C ASP A 154 -8.97 0.22 12.15
N ILE A 155 -8.75 0.95 11.05
CA ILE A 155 -8.66 2.40 11.03
C ILE A 155 -9.70 3.02 10.08
N GLY A 156 -10.69 2.22 9.68
CA GLY A 156 -11.64 2.61 8.64
C GLY A 156 -11.03 2.51 7.23
N LYS A 157 -11.60 3.29 6.31
CA LYS A 157 -11.03 3.41 4.94
C LYS A 157 -9.84 4.35 4.99
N PHE A 158 -8.78 3.98 4.30
CA PHE A 158 -7.59 4.80 4.18
C PHE A 158 -7.00 4.70 2.76
N GLU A 159 -7.17 5.75 1.98
CA GLU A 159 -6.56 5.88 0.65
C GLU A 159 -5.37 6.82 0.75
N ILE A 160 -4.19 6.41 0.23
CA ILE A 160 -3.02 7.29 0.29
C ILE A 160 -3.05 8.32 -0.84
N GLU A 161 -2.87 9.60 -0.49
CA GLU A 161 -2.81 10.70 -1.45
C GLU A 161 -1.50 11.47 -1.38
N SER A 162 -0.93 11.60 -0.19
CA SER A 162 0.24 12.43 0.01
C SER A 162 1.07 11.94 1.19
N TYR A 163 2.28 12.48 1.31
CA TYR A 163 3.18 12.19 2.42
C TYR A 163 3.85 13.45 2.94
N SER A 164 4.39 13.37 4.14
CA SER A 164 5.34 14.34 4.68
C SER A 164 6.44 13.66 5.48
N VAL A 165 7.55 14.37 5.65
CA VAL A 165 8.66 13.93 6.51
C VAL A 165 9.12 15.06 7.42
N HIS A 166 9.55 14.69 8.61
CA HIS A 166 10.14 15.60 9.57
C HIS A 166 11.01 14.83 10.57
N GLY A 167 11.80 15.54 11.35
CA GLY A 167 12.62 14.93 12.38
C GLY A 167 12.81 15.85 13.59
N MET A 168 12.35 17.09 13.47
CA MET A 168 12.43 18.11 14.52
C MET A 168 11.03 18.47 15.01
N GLU A 169 10.84 18.59 16.32
CA GLU A 169 9.58 19.04 16.91
C GLU A 169 9.48 20.57 16.92
N GLY A 170 10.59 21.22 17.25
CA GLY A 170 10.69 22.68 17.35
C GLY A 170 11.77 23.28 16.49
N SER A 171 11.66 24.59 16.22
CA SER A 171 12.65 25.34 15.43
C SER A 171 14.00 25.57 16.14
N THR A 172 14.05 25.28 17.43
CA THR A 172 15.27 25.38 18.25
C THR A 172 15.97 24.04 18.41
N ASP A 173 15.38 22.96 17.90
CA ASP A 173 15.99 21.64 17.96
C ASP A 173 17.22 21.58 17.04
N PRO A 174 18.26 20.85 17.42
CA PRO A 174 19.37 20.60 16.54
C PRO A 174 18.91 19.73 15.35
N PRO A 175 19.66 19.74 14.23
CA PRO A 175 19.37 18.85 13.11
C PRO A 175 19.19 17.40 13.57
N ALA A 176 18.17 16.75 13.08
CA ALA A 176 17.87 15.37 13.45
C ALA A 176 18.77 14.38 12.71
N ILE A 177 19.05 14.67 11.44
CA ILE A 177 19.78 13.80 10.53
C ILE A 177 21.02 14.52 9.99
N ASN A 178 22.15 13.82 9.97
CA ASN A 178 23.41 14.34 9.47
C ASN A 178 23.57 14.14 7.97
N SER A 179 23.29 12.92 7.48
CA SER A 179 23.44 12.54 6.08
C SER A 179 22.68 11.25 5.78
N GLY A 180 22.72 10.81 4.54
CA GLY A 180 22.07 9.59 4.08
C GLY A 180 20.74 9.85 3.40
N ILE A 181 20.07 8.77 3.07
CA ILE A 181 18.77 8.77 2.38
C ILE A 181 17.83 7.72 3.01
N MET A 182 16.54 7.99 2.95
CA MET A 182 15.51 6.98 3.15
C MET A 182 14.91 6.66 1.78
N ILE A 183 14.94 5.38 1.40
CA ILE A 183 14.29 4.90 0.20
C ILE A 183 12.90 4.43 0.59
N VAL A 184 11.88 4.95 -0.09
CA VAL A 184 10.49 4.59 0.13
C VAL A 184 9.93 4.02 -1.16
N GLU A 185 9.45 2.78 -1.11
CA GLU A 185 8.72 2.16 -2.21
C GLU A 185 7.25 2.06 -1.82
N ILE A 186 6.37 2.61 -2.64
CA ILE A 186 4.93 2.57 -2.46
C ILE A 186 4.34 1.70 -3.55
N LEU A 187 3.72 0.60 -3.14
CA LEU A 187 2.99 -0.31 -3.99
C LEU A 187 1.50 -0.11 -3.71
N SER A 188 0.73 0.26 -4.72
CA SER A 188 -0.71 0.45 -4.57
C SER A 188 -1.48 -0.28 -5.65
N GLY A 189 -2.68 -0.74 -5.34
CA GLY A 189 -3.53 -1.46 -6.27
C GLY A 189 -4.95 -1.64 -5.74
N ASP A 190 -5.83 -2.08 -6.61
CA ASP A 190 -7.19 -2.47 -6.26
C ASP A 190 -7.31 -4.00 -6.35
N PRO A 191 -7.30 -4.71 -5.19
CA PRO A 191 -7.43 -6.16 -5.18
C PRO A 191 -8.79 -6.63 -5.70
N GLY A 192 -9.81 -5.75 -5.73
CA GLY A 192 -11.11 -6.05 -6.32
C GLY A 192 -11.07 -6.20 -7.85
N LYS A 193 -10.05 -5.65 -8.51
CA LYS A 193 -9.80 -5.79 -9.95
C LYS A 193 -8.97 -7.02 -10.32
N ASN A 194 -8.71 -7.92 -9.38
CA ASN A 194 -7.99 -9.14 -9.69
C ASN A 194 -8.80 -10.00 -10.67
N MET A 195 -8.32 -10.11 -11.89
CA MET A 195 -8.94 -10.90 -12.98
C MET A 195 -9.16 -12.36 -12.59
N PHE A 196 -8.32 -12.91 -11.70
CA PHE A 196 -8.47 -14.26 -11.19
C PHE A 196 -9.64 -14.45 -10.22
N ALA A 197 -10.20 -13.39 -9.64
CA ALA A 197 -11.38 -13.49 -8.78
C ALA A 197 -12.61 -14.02 -9.56
N TYR A 198 -12.68 -13.78 -10.86
CA TYR A 198 -13.76 -14.25 -11.74
C TYR A 198 -13.43 -15.55 -12.46
N PHE A 199 -12.20 -16.08 -12.32
CA PHE A 199 -11.77 -17.31 -13.00
C PHE A 199 -12.71 -18.52 -12.76
N PRO A 200 -13.22 -18.79 -11.54
CA PRO A 200 -14.17 -19.87 -11.32
C PRO A 200 -15.46 -19.72 -12.12
N PHE A 201 -15.92 -18.49 -12.33
CA PHE A 201 -17.12 -18.21 -13.11
C PHE A 201 -16.90 -18.45 -14.61
N TYR A 202 -15.73 -18.11 -15.15
CA TYR A 202 -15.42 -18.38 -16.55
C TYR A 202 -15.28 -19.88 -16.81
N VAL A 203 -14.66 -20.63 -15.90
CA VAL A 203 -14.58 -22.08 -15.98
C VAL A 203 -15.96 -22.72 -15.93
N ALA A 204 -16.83 -22.29 -15.00
CA ALA A 204 -18.18 -22.80 -14.87
C ALA A 204 -19.04 -22.51 -16.13
N ALA A 205 -18.93 -21.29 -16.67
CA ALA A 205 -19.60 -20.92 -17.91
C ALA A 205 -19.10 -21.76 -19.09
N GLY A 206 -17.79 -21.97 -19.22
CA GLY A 206 -17.19 -22.83 -20.26
C GLY A 206 -17.69 -24.29 -20.20
N ILE A 207 -17.73 -24.85 -18.99
CA ILE A 207 -18.26 -26.20 -18.76
C ILE A 207 -19.76 -26.26 -19.11
N GLY A 208 -20.55 -25.25 -18.73
CA GLY A 208 -21.96 -25.16 -19.03
C GLY A 208 -22.25 -25.16 -20.54
N VAL A 209 -21.49 -24.40 -21.33
CA VAL A 209 -21.57 -24.36 -22.77
C VAL A 209 -21.21 -25.73 -23.39
N LEU A 210 -20.15 -26.37 -22.88
CA LEU A 210 -19.73 -27.70 -23.37
C LEU A 210 -20.77 -28.77 -23.10
N VAL A 211 -21.32 -28.84 -21.90
CA VAL A 211 -22.39 -29.79 -21.54
C VAL A 211 -23.64 -29.51 -22.33
N GLY A 212 -24.04 -28.25 -22.50
CA GLY A 212 -25.19 -27.85 -23.29
C GLY A 212 -25.08 -28.27 -24.78
N THR A 213 -23.90 -28.07 -25.37
CA THR A 213 -23.63 -28.49 -26.75
C THR A 213 -23.66 -30.01 -26.92
N LEU A 214 -23.05 -30.75 -25.99
CA LEU A 214 -23.09 -32.22 -26.01
C LEU A 214 -24.50 -32.78 -25.82
N TYR A 215 -25.28 -32.16 -24.94
CA TYR A 215 -26.69 -32.56 -24.75
C TYR A 215 -27.54 -32.34 -26.01
N LEU A 216 -27.39 -31.19 -26.67
CA LEU A 216 -28.11 -30.85 -27.88
C LEU A 216 -27.71 -31.73 -29.09
N THR A 217 -26.44 -32.11 -29.18
CA THR A 217 -25.96 -33.02 -30.25
C THR A 217 -26.51 -34.43 -30.05
N LYS A 218 -26.49 -34.95 -28.79
CA LYS A 218 -27.00 -36.28 -28.46
C LYS A 218 -28.53 -36.39 -28.69
N LYS A 219 -29.28 -35.35 -28.42
CA LYS A 219 -30.76 -35.36 -28.65
C LYS A 219 -31.15 -35.35 -30.13
N ARG A 220 -30.21 -35.02 -31.02
CA ARG A 220 -30.46 -34.97 -32.48
C ARG A 220 -29.91 -36.16 -33.26
N SER A 221 -29.16 -37.04 -32.62
CA SER A 221 -28.74 -38.34 -33.12
C SER A 221 -29.76 -39.42 -32.72
#